data_d0f7daeff85a36ac369b78cb32cf0015
#
_entry.id   d0f7daeff85a36ac369b78cb32cf0015
#
_cell.length_a   1.000
_cell.length_b   1.000
_cell.length_c   1.000
_cell.angle_alpha   90.00
_cell.angle_beta   90.00
_cell.angle_gamma   90.00
#
_symmetry.space_group_name_H-M   'P 1'
#
loop_
_entity.id
_entity.type
_entity.pdbx_description
1 polymer ?
#
loop_
_entity_poly.entity_id
_entity_poly.type
_entity_poly.pdbx_seq_one_letter_code
_entity_poly.pdbx_strand_id
1 'polypeptide(L)'
;MDENKKRFLHIVQQLRELIEQENIQPGDKLPSERVLTERLQVGRSSVREALRSLELLGLIMTKHGGGTYLADSQHHKLVDVVGSFILNNQSMKEIYTIRQIHEKEAIRAICSNKQYKLDSIWDSFFIRVELGEPIDRAEILKEIIILSENRLSLKMWLQLAAYCYADIKVQVSAEEKHALQTMLKAIQMNYYDEAIEAYDQWIQFFSPNDIFNL
;
A
#
# COMPACT_ATOMS: atom_id res chain seq x y z
N MET A 1 29.33 -8.26 5.19
CA MET A 1 28.24 -7.31 5.51
C MET A 1 28.86 -6.16 6.27
N ASP A 2 28.71 -4.94 5.78
CA ASP A 2 29.39 -3.73 6.28
C ASP A 2 29.07 -3.51 7.78
N GLU A 3 30.10 -3.19 8.57
CA GLU A 3 30.02 -3.05 10.03
C GLU A 3 29.06 -1.88 10.42
N ASN A 4 29.04 -0.84 9.59
CA ASN A 4 28.10 0.28 9.71
C ASN A 4 26.65 -0.16 9.54
N LYS A 5 26.36 -1.06 8.59
CA LYS A 5 25.02 -1.60 8.37
C LYS A 5 24.52 -2.45 9.54
N LYS A 6 25.42 -3.24 10.15
CA LYS A 6 25.07 -4.02 11.36
C LYS A 6 24.75 -3.11 12.53
N ARG A 7 25.56 -2.06 12.73
CA ARG A 7 25.35 -1.08 13.80
C ARG A 7 24.04 -0.31 13.63
N PHE A 8 23.74 0.13 12.41
CA PHE A 8 22.48 0.79 12.08
C PHE A 8 21.27 -0.10 12.40
N LEU A 9 21.25 -1.33 11.92
CA LEU A 9 20.15 -2.28 12.20
C LEU A 9 19.98 -2.56 13.69
N HIS A 10 21.07 -2.65 14.43
CA HIS A 10 21.03 -2.81 15.88
C HIS A 10 20.36 -1.61 16.58
N ILE A 11 20.73 -0.38 16.21
CA ILE A 11 20.10 0.83 16.76
C ILE A 11 18.60 0.87 16.43
N VAL A 12 18.22 0.54 15.20
CA VAL A 12 16.80 0.50 14.78
C VAL A 12 16.03 -0.52 15.62
N GLN A 13 16.61 -1.69 15.84
CA GLN A 13 15.97 -2.71 16.67
C GLN A 13 15.81 -2.27 18.13
N GLN A 14 16.83 -1.72 18.76
CA GLN A 14 16.75 -1.18 20.11
C GLN A 14 15.72 -0.02 20.21
N LEU A 15 15.65 0.83 19.20
CA LEU A 15 14.64 1.90 19.17
C LEU A 15 13.22 1.34 19.06
N ARG A 16 13.02 0.29 18.28
CA ARG A 16 11.73 -0.42 18.19
C ARG A 16 11.33 -1.03 19.54
N GLU A 17 12.24 -1.71 20.19
CA GLU A 17 12.02 -2.29 21.52
C GLU A 17 11.66 -1.21 22.55
N LEU A 18 12.31 -0.05 22.50
CA LEU A 18 12.01 1.09 23.36
C LEU A 18 10.61 1.65 23.09
N ILE A 19 10.22 1.79 21.82
CA ILE A 19 8.88 2.23 21.43
C ILE A 19 7.80 1.28 21.97
N GLU A 20 8.04 -0.03 21.87
CA GLU A 20 7.13 -1.06 22.39
C GLU A 20 7.05 -1.04 23.93
N GLN A 21 8.18 -0.96 24.61
CA GLN A 21 8.25 -0.94 26.08
C GLN A 21 7.62 0.30 26.71
N GLU A 22 7.79 1.46 26.09
CA GLU A 22 7.22 2.73 26.56
C GLU A 22 5.80 2.98 26.00
N ASN A 23 5.27 2.04 25.20
CA ASN A 23 3.96 2.14 24.57
C ASN A 23 3.76 3.45 23.78
N ILE A 24 4.82 3.91 23.07
CA ILE A 24 4.81 5.12 22.27
C ILE A 24 3.91 4.90 21.07
N GLN A 25 2.88 5.72 20.94
CA GLN A 25 1.91 5.63 19.85
C GLN A 25 2.29 6.54 18.67
N PRO A 26 1.80 6.29 17.45
CA PRO A 26 1.91 7.22 16.34
C PRO A 26 1.45 8.63 16.74
N GLY A 27 2.27 9.62 16.45
CA GLY A 27 2.07 11.00 16.85
C GLY A 27 2.72 11.40 18.19
N ASP A 28 3.16 10.42 18.98
CA ASP A 28 3.86 10.69 20.24
C ASP A 28 5.31 11.10 20.02
N LYS A 29 5.84 11.83 20.98
CA LYS A 29 7.21 12.34 20.96
C LYS A 29 8.18 11.24 21.40
N LEU A 30 9.21 11.02 20.59
CA LEU A 30 10.32 10.14 20.95
C LEU A 30 11.27 10.83 21.95
N PRO A 31 12.02 10.05 22.76
CA PRO A 31 13.09 10.59 23.57
C PRO A 31 14.10 11.38 22.73
N SER A 32 14.70 12.42 23.34
CA SER A 32 15.69 13.25 22.65
C SER A 32 16.94 12.45 22.24
N GLU A 33 17.68 12.93 21.22
CA GLU A 33 18.96 12.31 20.80
C GLU A 33 19.89 12.03 21.98
N ARG A 34 19.96 12.94 22.96
CA ARG A 34 20.79 12.77 24.17
C ARG A 34 20.31 11.58 25.00
N VAL A 35 19.00 11.49 25.24
CA VAL A 35 18.40 10.40 26.02
C VAL A 35 18.56 9.06 25.29
N LEU A 36 18.36 9.06 23.97
CA LEU A 36 18.57 7.85 23.15
C LEU A 36 20.03 7.39 23.18
N THR A 37 20.99 8.32 23.11
CA THR A 37 22.42 8.02 23.23
C THR A 37 22.74 7.32 24.56
N GLU A 38 22.20 7.83 25.66
CA GLU A 38 22.40 7.27 27.00
C GLU A 38 21.74 5.89 27.16
N ARG A 39 20.51 5.73 26.66
CA ARG A 39 19.74 4.49 26.81
C ARG A 39 20.21 3.37 25.90
N LEU A 40 20.53 3.68 24.65
CA LEU A 40 20.97 2.71 23.65
C LEU A 40 22.49 2.44 23.76
N GLN A 41 23.22 3.17 24.60
CA GLN A 41 24.67 3.08 24.80
C GLN A 41 25.48 3.15 23.49
N VAL A 42 25.05 4.02 22.56
CA VAL A 42 25.70 4.25 21.26
C VAL A 42 26.10 5.71 21.10
N GLY A 43 27.02 5.98 20.18
CA GLY A 43 27.51 7.34 19.93
C GLY A 43 26.41 8.26 19.36
N ARG A 44 26.49 9.58 19.67
CA ARG A 44 25.53 10.60 19.19
C ARG A 44 25.44 10.63 17.67
N SER A 45 26.56 10.47 16.96
CA SER A 45 26.59 10.43 15.49
C SER A 45 25.76 9.26 14.96
N SER A 46 25.87 8.07 15.58
CA SER A 46 25.14 6.87 15.16
C SER A 46 23.64 6.99 15.42
N VAL A 47 23.23 7.57 16.56
CA VAL A 47 21.81 7.88 16.84
C VAL A 47 21.26 8.84 15.81
N ARG A 48 21.99 9.94 15.54
CA ARG A 48 21.55 10.96 14.55
C ARG A 48 21.42 10.38 13.16
N GLU A 49 22.36 9.56 12.71
CA GLU A 49 22.32 8.89 11.42
C GLU A 49 21.13 7.93 11.33
N ALA A 50 20.87 7.14 12.38
CA ALA A 50 19.72 6.26 12.45
C ALA A 50 18.40 7.04 12.39
N LEU A 51 18.27 8.12 13.18
CA LEU A 51 17.07 8.96 13.14
C LEU A 51 16.86 9.62 11.78
N ARG A 52 17.91 10.12 11.12
CA ARG A 52 17.81 10.67 9.76
C ARG A 52 17.33 9.64 8.75
N SER A 53 17.84 8.41 8.85
CA SER A 53 17.43 7.31 7.97
C SER A 53 15.97 6.93 8.22
N LEU A 54 15.52 6.88 9.48
CA LEU A 54 14.13 6.61 9.83
C LEU A 54 13.19 7.74 9.38
N GLU A 55 13.65 8.99 9.44
CA GLU A 55 12.93 10.15 8.95
C GLU A 55 12.80 10.13 7.42
N LEU A 56 13.87 9.75 6.71
CA LEU A 56 13.84 9.55 5.26
C LEU A 56 12.83 8.47 4.86
N LEU A 57 12.74 7.40 5.64
CA LEU A 57 11.75 6.32 5.45
C LEU A 57 10.33 6.71 5.90
N GLY A 58 10.16 7.91 6.49
CA GLY A 58 8.87 8.38 6.98
C GLY A 58 8.36 7.64 8.22
N LEU A 59 9.23 6.93 8.94
CA LEU A 59 8.89 6.23 10.18
C LEU A 59 8.87 7.17 11.39
N ILE A 60 9.58 8.27 11.30
CA ILE A 60 9.58 9.35 12.30
C ILE A 60 9.54 10.70 11.59
N MET A 61 9.20 11.74 12.34
CA MET A 61 9.04 13.10 11.85
C MET A 61 9.71 14.09 12.82
N THR A 62 10.63 14.91 12.33
CA THR A 62 11.29 15.94 13.15
C THR A 62 10.60 17.30 12.95
N LYS A 63 10.12 17.90 14.04
CA LYS A 63 9.60 19.27 14.04
C LYS A 63 10.70 20.23 14.49
N HIS A 64 10.94 21.27 13.70
CA HIS A 64 11.97 22.26 14.03
C HIS A 64 11.71 22.89 15.41
N GLY A 65 12.66 22.76 16.33
CA GLY A 65 12.50 23.20 17.74
C GLY A 65 11.57 22.32 18.60
N GLY A 66 10.84 21.36 18.01
CA GLY A 66 9.84 20.54 18.72
C GLY A 66 10.33 19.15 19.14
N GLY A 67 11.31 18.61 18.45
CA GLY A 67 11.82 17.24 18.65
C GLY A 67 11.34 16.25 17.61
N THR A 68 11.57 14.98 17.85
CA THR A 68 11.25 13.86 16.95
C THR A 68 10.00 13.13 17.45
N TYR A 69 9.14 12.75 16.53
CA TYR A 69 7.85 12.10 16.79
C TYR A 69 7.75 10.81 15.99
N LEU A 70 7.07 9.81 16.53
CA LEU A 70 6.73 8.60 15.79
C LEU A 70 5.71 8.99 14.71
N ALA A 71 5.99 8.67 13.45
CA ALA A 71 5.09 9.01 12.35
C ALA A 71 3.84 8.11 12.37
N ASP A 72 2.71 8.67 11.98
CA ASP A 72 1.53 7.88 11.65
C ASP A 72 1.81 7.08 10.37
N SER A 73 1.21 5.89 10.29
CA SER A 73 1.35 4.98 9.14
C SER A 73 0.93 5.59 7.79
N GLN A 74 0.23 6.73 7.83
CA GLN A 74 -0.16 7.49 6.64
C GLN A 74 0.98 8.31 6.02
N HIS A 75 2.09 8.52 6.76
CA HIS A 75 3.21 9.38 6.35
C HIS A 75 4.47 8.60 5.94
N HIS A 76 4.31 7.30 5.61
CA HIS A 76 5.45 6.51 5.16
C HIS A 76 5.97 7.00 3.81
N LYS A 77 7.05 7.75 3.82
CA LYS A 77 7.76 8.25 2.62
C LYS A 77 8.55 7.16 1.86
N LEU A 78 8.37 5.89 2.23
CA LEU A 78 8.98 4.79 1.50
C LEU A 78 8.62 4.85 0.00
N VAL A 79 7.44 5.34 -0.31
CA VAL A 79 6.92 5.55 -1.66
C VAL A 79 7.65 6.64 -2.40
N ASP A 80 7.86 7.80 -1.75
CA ASP A 80 8.59 8.91 -2.37
C ASP A 80 10.01 8.47 -2.70
N VAL A 81 10.62 7.65 -1.80
CA VAL A 81 11.95 7.07 -2.03
C VAL A 81 11.89 6.04 -3.16
N VAL A 82 10.94 5.10 -3.15
CA VAL A 82 10.77 4.14 -4.26
C VAL A 82 10.41 4.89 -5.54
N GLY A 83 9.55 5.90 -5.47
CA GLY A 83 9.17 6.74 -6.62
C GLY A 83 10.36 7.46 -7.25
N SER A 84 11.34 7.91 -6.46
CA SER A 84 12.55 8.52 -7.00
C SER A 84 13.44 7.55 -7.81
N PHE A 85 13.25 6.24 -7.64
CA PHE A 85 13.92 5.20 -8.43
C PHE A 85 13.13 4.78 -9.67
N ILE A 86 11.85 5.20 -9.79
CA ILE A 86 11.01 4.91 -10.95
C ILE A 86 11.34 5.94 -12.04
N LEU A 87 12.44 5.72 -12.72
CA LEU A 87 12.96 6.67 -13.71
C LEU A 87 12.65 6.29 -15.17
N ASN A 88 11.97 5.14 -15.40
CA ASN A 88 11.72 4.65 -16.75
C ASN A 88 10.49 3.75 -16.87
N ASN A 89 10.05 3.51 -18.12
CA ASN A 89 8.91 2.66 -18.45
C ASN A 89 9.04 1.20 -17.96
N GLN A 90 10.25 0.70 -17.76
CA GLN A 90 10.49 -0.65 -17.25
C GLN A 90 10.04 -0.77 -15.79
N SER A 91 10.37 0.21 -14.96
CA SER A 91 9.95 0.25 -13.56
C SER A 91 8.42 0.31 -13.42
N MET A 92 7.73 0.99 -14.33
CA MET A 92 6.26 1.01 -14.35
C MET A 92 5.66 -0.37 -14.61
N LYS A 93 6.21 -1.13 -15.56
CA LYS A 93 5.76 -2.52 -15.81
C LYS A 93 5.95 -3.42 -14.59
N GLU A 94 7.04 -3.25 -13.88
CA GLU A 94 7.33 -3.99 -12.63
C GLU A 94 6.33 -3.62 -11.53
N ILE A 95 6.00 -2.34 -11.38
CA ILE A 95 4.97 -1.87 -10.44
C ILE A 95 3.60 -2.49 -10.77
N TYR A 96 3.21 -2.47 -12.04
CA TYR A 96 1.97 -3.12 -12.49
C TYR A 96 1.95 -4.60 -12.12
N THR A 97 3.05 -5.31 -12.37
CA THR A 97 3.16 -6.75 -12.07
C THR A 97 2.99 -7.01 -10.56
N ILE A 98 3.70 -6.27 -9.72
CA ILE A 98 3.64 -6.45 -8.26
C ILE A 98 2.24 -6.10 -7.74
N ARG A 99 1.61 -5.03 -8.25
CA ARG A 99 0.26 -4.64 -7.89
C ARG A 99 -0.75 -5.74 -8.22
N GLN A 100 -0.69 -6.31 -9.44
CA GLN A 100 -1.56 -7.42 -9.84
C GLN A 100 -1.38 -8.67 -8.98
N ILE A 101 -0.17 -8.93 -8.49
CA ILE A 101 0.08 -10.02 -7.53
C ILE A 101 -0.72 -9.79 -6.24
N HIS A 102 -0.73 -8.56 -5.69
CA HIS A 102 -1.52 -8.23 -4.51
C HIS A 102 -3.02 -8.36 -4.76
N GLU A 103 -3.51 -7.91 -5.92
CA GLU A 103 -4.92 -7.96 -6.30
C GLU A 103 -5.41 -9.40 -6.46
N LYS A 104 -4.66 -10.25 -7.15
CA LYS A 104 -4.98 -11.68 -7.31
C LYS A 104 -4.95 -12.42 -5.97
N GLU A 105 -3.98 -12.12 -5.11
CA GLU A 105 -3.92 -12.72 -3.78
C GLU A 105 -5.09 -12.28 -2.90
N ALA A 106 -5.54 -11.03 -3.02
CA ALA A 106 -6.73 -10.55 -2.33
C ALA A 106 -7.99 -11.30 -2.79
N ILE A 107 -8.18 -11.47 -4.11
CA ILE A 107 -9.27 -12.28 -4.67
C ILE A 107 -9.21 -13.71 -4.13
N ARG A 108 -8.03 -14.32 -4.09
CA ARG A 108 -7.83 -15.67 -3.55
C ARG A 108 -8.23 -15.76 -2.08
N ALA A 109 -7.81 -14.80 -1.28
CA ALA A 109 -8.12 -14.74 0.15
C ALA A 109 -9.64 -14.63 0.38
N ILE A 110 -10.33 -13.77 -0.37
CA ILE A 110 -11.78 -13.60 -0.30
C ILE A 110 -12.50 -14.91 -0.67
N CYS A 111 -12.17 -15.49 -1.83
CA CYS A 111 -12.80 -16.73 -2.29
C CYS A 111 -12.53 -17.94 -1.37
N SER A 112 -11.44 -17.91 -0.60
CA SER A 112 -11.10 -18.97 0.35
C SER A 112 -11.85 -18.87 1.67
N ASN A 113 -12.39 -17.69 2.00
CA ASN A 113 -13.05 -17.42 3.28
C ASN A 113 -14.57 -17.31 3.10
N LYS A 114 -15.28 -18.42 3.33
CA LYS A 114 -16.75 -18.51 3.20
C LYS A 114 -17.55 -17.63 4.16
N GLN A 115 -16.89 -16.94 5.09
CA GLN A 115 -17.56 -16.05 6.07
C GLN A 115 -17.69 -14.60 5.58
N TYR A 116 -17.09 -14.24 4.48
CA TYR A 116 -17.25 -12.90 3.93
C TYR A 116 -18.66 -12.71 3.37
N LYS A 117 -19.43 -11.90 4.09
CA LYS A 117 -20.67 -11.36 3.56
C LYS A 117 -20.37 -10.10 2.78
N LEU A 118 -20.40 -10.21 1.48
CA LEU A 118 -20.12 -9.11 0.54
C LEU A 118 -21.36 -8.21 0.32
N ASP A 119 -22.19 -8.00 1.36
CA ASP A 119 -23.63 -7.73 1.23
C ASP A 119 -23.99 -6.36 0.65
N SER A 120 -23.23 -5.28 0.87
CA SER A 120 -23.73 -3.96 0.46
C SER A 120 -22.81 -3.19 -0.49
N ILE A 121 -21.51 -3.36 -0.37
CA ILE A 121 -20.53 -2.66 -1.23
C ILE A 121 -20.58 -3.23 -2.64
N TRP A 122 -20.66 -4.56 -2.77
CA TRP A 122 -20.77 -5.25 -4.06
C TRP A 122 -22.05 -4.88 -4.80
N ASP A 123 -23.19 -4.84 -4.10
CA ASP A 123 -24.47 -4.43 -4.70
C ASP A 123 -24.38 -3.01 -5.25
N SER A 124 -23.71 -2.11 -4.55
CA SER A 124 -23.46 -0.74 -5.02
C SER A 124 -22.65 -0.72 -6.32
N PHE A 125 -21.58 -1.51 -6.43
CA PHE A 125 -20.81 -1.59 -7.66
C PHE A 125 -21.60 -2.19 -8.81
N PHE A 126 -22.37 -3.26 -8.57
CA PHE A 126 -23.25 -3.84 -9.59
C PHE A 126 -24.26 -2.85 -10.11
N ILE A 127 -24.95 -2.14 -9.22
CA ILE A 127 -25.98 -1.15 -9.60
C ILE A 127 -25.34 -0.02 -10.43
N ARG A 128 -24.23 0.54 -10.00
CA ARG A 128 -23.54 1.62 -10.72
C ARG A 128 -23.08 1.17 -12.11
N VAL A 129 -22.52 -0.03 -12.20
CA VAL A 129 -22.10 -0.61 -13.49
C VAL A 129 -23.30 -0.90 -14.39
N GLU A 130 -24.43 -1.37 -13.84
CA GLU A 130 -25.65 -1.60 -14.61
C GLU A 130 -26.28 -0.31 -15.15
N LEU A 131 -26.30 0.74 -14.34
CA LEU A 131 -26.80 2.06 -14.73
C LEU A 131 -25.89 2.77 -15.75
N GLY A 132 -24.70 2.23 -16.03
CA GLY A 132 -23.74 2.85 -16.94
C GLY A 132 -23.10 4.10 -16.33
N GLU A 133 -23.03 4.19 -15.00
CA GLU A 133 -22.32 5.29 -14.33
C GLU A 133 -20.81 5.16 -14.52
N PRO A 134 -20.08 6.28 -14.62
CA PRO A 134 -18.63 6.26 -14.64
C PRO A 134 -18.08 5.60 -13.36
N ILE A 135 -17.17 4.66 -13.54
CA ILE A 135 -16.54 3.95 -12.42
C ILE A 135 -15.10 4.40 -12.22
N ASP A 136 -14.67 4.38 -10.99
CA ASP A 136 -13.25 4.43 -10.61
C ASP A 136 -12.74 3.00 -10.45
N ARG A 137 -11.88 2.57 -11.37
CA ARG A 137 -11.28 1.24 -11.36
C ARG A 137 -10.43 1.00 -10.11
N ALA A 138 -9.75 2.05 -9.64
CA ALA A 138 -8.93 1.99 -8.44
C ALA A 138 -9.79 1.81 -7.17
N GLU A 139 -11.00 2.41 -7.14
CA GLU A 139 -11.96 2.23 -6.04
C GLU A 139 -12.35 0.75 -5.90
N ILE A 140 -12.69 0.09 -7.00
CA ILE A 140 -13.09 -1.33 -7.00
C ILE A 140 -11.94 -2.23 -6.53
N LEU A 141 -10.73 -2.03 -7.07
CA LEU A 141 -9.55 -2.80 -6.66
C LEU A 141 -9.17 -2.56 -5.20
N LYS A 142 -9.28 -1.32 -4.74
CA LYS A 142 -9.05 -0.96 -3.34
C LYS A 142 -10.01 -1.71 -2.41
N GLU A 143 -11.29 -1.79 -2.75
CA GLU A 143 -12.27 -2.53 -1.95
C GLU A 143 -11.97 -4.04 -1.93
N ILE A 144 -11.54 -4.63 -3.05
CA ILE A 144 -11.07 -6.02 -3.09
C ILE A 144 -9.90 -6.22 -2.11
N ILE A 145 -8.93 -5.31 -2.11
CA ILE A 145 -7.78 -5.38 -1.18
C ILE A 145 -8.22 -5.20 0.28
N ILE A 146 -9.15 -4.27 0.57
CA ILE A 146 -9.68 -4.07 1.92
C ILE A 146 -10.39 -5.33 2.42
N LEU A 147 -11.21 -5.95 1.59
CA LEU A 147 -11.95 -7.16 1.92
C LEU A 147 -11.05 -8.39 2.17
N SER A 148 -9.83 -8.40 1.65
CA SER A 148 -8.86 -9.45 1.99
C SER A 148 -8.37 -9.41 3.44
N GLU A 149 -8.72 -8.37 4.21
CA GLU A 149 -8.30 -8.11 5.61
C GLU A 149 -6.78 -8.07 5.84
N ASN A 150 -5.98 -8.07 4.79
CA ASN A 150 -4.53 -7.96 4.88
C ASN A 150 -4.10 -6.48 4.89
N ARG A 151 -3.98 -5.93 6.10
CA ARG A 151 -3.61 -4.52 6.31
C ARG A 151 -2.26 -4.14 5.70
N LEU A 152 -1.29 -5.06 5.68
CA LEU A 152 0.02 -4.80 5.09
C LEU A 152 -0.09 -4.78 3.56
N SER A 153 -0.83 -5.73 2.99
CA SER A 153 -1.10 -5.76 1.55
C SER A 153 -1.81 -4.47 1.09
N LEU A 154 -2.81 -4.01 1.84
CA LEU A 154 -3.49 -2.74 1.56
C LEU A 154 -2.52 -1.56 1.54
N LYS A 155 -1.64 -1.45 2.53
CA LYS A 155 -0.65 -0.38 2.59
C LYS A 155 0.29 -0.42 1.38
N MET A 156 0.82 -1.58 1.05
CA MET A 156 1.70 -1.76 -0.10
C MET A 156 0.98 -1.46 -1.41
N TRP A 157 -0.25 -1.95 -1.58
CA TRP A 157 -1.05 -1.70 -2.77
C TRP A 157 -1.35 -0.20 -2.95
N LEU A 158 -1.79 0.52 -1.91
CA LEU A 158 -2.05 1.96 -1.96
C LEU A 158 -0.83 2.74 -2.45
N GLN A 159 0.35 2.30 -2.03
CA GLN A 159 1.60 2.91 -2.42
C GLN A 159 1.89 2.69 -3.93
N LEU A 160 1.71 1.47 -4.40
CA LEU A 160 1.90 1.11 -5.81
C LEU A 160 0.82 1.76 -6.70
N ALA A 161 -0.43 1.80 -6.22
CA ALA A 161 -1.55 2.39 -6.92
C ALA A 161 -1.36 3.88 -7.22
N ALA A 162 -0.72 4.62 -6.30
CA ALA A 162 -0.43 6.05 -6.49
C ALA A 162 0.43 6.34 -7.75
N TYR A 163 1.16 5.35 -8.26
CA TYR A 163 1.91 5.48 -9.52
C TYR A 163 1.14 5.01 -10.75
N CYS A 164 0.05 4.28 -10.55
CA CYS A 164 -0.66 3.60 -11.64
C CYS A 164 -1.99 4.22 -11.99
N TYR A 165 -2.60 4.96 -11.06
CA TYR A 165 -3.92 5.51 -11.24
C TYR A 165 -3.90 7.02 -11.07
N ALA A 166 -4.39 7.71 -12.08
CA ALA A 166 -5.03 9.00 -11.85
C ALA A 166 -6.44 8.73 -11.32
N ASP A 167 -6.94 9.53 -10.38
CA ASP A 167 -8.33 9.47 -9.88
C ASP A 167 -9.31 9.84 -11.01
N ILE A 168 -9.42 8.98 -12.01
CA ILE A 168 -10.25 9.24 -13.21
C ILE A 168 -11.39 8.23 -13.22
N LYS A 169 -12.58 8.75 -13.08
CA LYS A 169 -13.81 7.99 -13.38
C LYS A 169 -13.93 7.82 -14.88
N VAL A 170 -13.99 6.58 -15.32
CA VAL A 170 -14.09 6.24 -16.74
C VAL A 170 -15.45 5.66 -17.08
N GLN A 171 -15.90 5.96 -18.30
CA GLN A 171 -17.05 5.28 -18.87
C GLN A 171 -16.59 3.94 -19.40
N VAL A 172 -17.18 2.86 -18.89
CA VAL A 172 -16.80 1.49 -19.28
C VAL A 172 -17.47 1.08 -20.60
N SER A 173 -16.72 0.34 -21.41
CA SER A 173 -17.29 -0.30 -22.60
C SER A 173 -18.20 -1.48 -22.22
N ALA A 174 -18.98 -1.99 -23.17
CA ALA A 174 -19.83 -3.15 -22.92
C ALA A 174 -19.02 -4.40 -22.59
N GLU A 175 -17.88 -4.57 -23.24
CA GLU A 175 -16.95 -5.68 -22.98
C GLU A 175 -16.31 -5.56 -21.57
N GLU A 176 -15.87 -4.38 -21.21
CA GLU A 176 -15.32 -4.11 -19.88
C GLU A 176 -16.37 -4.34 -18.79
N LYS A 177 -17.58 -3.85 -19.00
CA LYS A 177 -18.72 -4.07 -18.11
C LYS A 177 -18.95 -5.56 -17.88
N HIS A 178 -18.94 -6.36 -18.96
CA HIS A 178 -19.14 -7.81 -18.87
C HIS A 178 -18.04 -8.49 -18.06
N ALA A 179 -16.77 -8.20 -18.33
CA ALA A 179 -15.64 -8.76 -17.60
C ALA A 179 -15.69 -8.41 -16.12
N LEU A 180 -15.97 -7.13 -15.79
CA LEU A 180 -16.10 -6.65 -14.41
C LEU A 180 -17.24 -7.36 -13.67
N GLN A 181 -18.43 -7.45 -14.28
CA GLN A 181 -19.59 -8.11 -13.66
C GLN A 181 -19.33 -9.61 -13.44
N THR A 182 -18.66 -10.27 -14.40
CA THR A 182 -18.26 -11.68 -14.27
C THR A 182 -17.31 -11.88 -13.10
N MET A 183 -16.28 -11.04 -12.99
CA MET A 183 -15.32 -11.06 -11.87
C MET A 183 -16.04 -10.88 -10.51
N LEU A 184 -16.87 -9.85 -10.38
CA LEU A 184 -17.56 -9.56 -9.13
C LEU A 184 -18.51 -10.71 -8.72
N LYS A 185 -19.24 -11.29 -9.67
CA LYS A 185 -20.12 -12.45 -9.44
C LYS A 185 -19.32 -13.69 -9.02
N ALA A 186 -18.21 -13.97 -9.69
CA ALA A 186 -17.36 -15.11 -9.35
C ALA A 186 -16.76 -14.98 -7.95
N ILE A 187 -16.32 -13.77 -7.55
CA ILE A 187 -15.86 -13.50 -6.19
C ILE A 187 -17.00 -13.73 -5.17
N GLN A 188 -18.21 -13.22 -5.45
CA GLN A 188 -19.38 -13.37 -4.58
C GLN A 188 -19.77 -14.85 -4.39
N MET A 189 -19.59 -15.65 -5.44
CA MET A 189 -19.88 -17.11 -5.40
C MET A 189 -18.69 -17.94 -4.90
N ASN A 190 -17.57 -17.32 -4.54
CA ASN A 190 -16.32 -17.99 -4.14
C ASN A 190 -15.73 -18.91 -5.24
N TYR A 191 -15.91 -18.56 -6.51
CA TYR A 191 -15.35 -19.28 -7.65
C TYR A 191 -14.02 -18.63 -8.05
N TYR A 192 -12.94 -19.08 -7.41
CA TYR A 192 -11.62 -18.46 -7.54
C TYR A 192 -11.09 -18.47 -8.97
N ASP A 193 -11.12 -19.61 -9.65
CA ASP A 193 -10.54 -19.74 -10.99
C ASP A 193 -11.27 -18.84 -12.00
N GLU A 194 -12.60 -18.80 -11.95
CA GLU A 194 -13.43 -17.91 -12.77
C GLU A 194 -13.18 -16.44 -12.43
N ALA A 195 -13.01 -16.13 -11.15
CA ALA A 195 -12.72 -14.76 -10.70
C ALA A 195 -11.37 -14.26 -11.21
N ILE A 196 -10.34 -15.09 -11.20
CA ILE A 196 -9.01 -14.75 -11.72
C ILE A 196 -9.02 -14.63 -13.25
N GLU A 197 -9.70 -15.51 -13.95
CA GLU A 197 -9.83 -15.42 -15.40
C GLU A 197 -10.54 -14.13 -15.82
N ALA A 198 -11.66 -13.80 -15.17
CA ALA A 198 -12.38 -12.56 -15.42
C ALA A 198 -11.58 -11.32 -15.00
N TYR A 199 -10.80 -11.38 -13.91
CA TYR A 199 -9.87 -10.31 -13.53
C TYR A 199 -8.81 -10.10 -14.62
N ASP A 200 -8.20 -11.17 -15.15
CA ASP A 200 -7.18 -11.07 -16.18
C ASP A 200 -7.73 -10.50 -17.50
N GLN A 201 -9.01 -10.72 -17.79
CA GLN A 201 -9.70 -10.06 -18.89
C GLN A 201 -9.97 -8.58 -18.59
N TRP A 202 -10.46 -8.27 -17.41
CA TRP A 202 -10.80 -6.90 -17.02
C TRP A 202 -9.58 -5.98 -16.92
N ILE A 203 -8.47 -6.47 -16.37
CA ILE A 203 -7.26 -5.66 -16.20
C ILE A 203 -6.62 -5.23 -17.53
N GLN A 204 -6.95 -5.88 -18.64
CA GLN A 204 -6.47 -5.52 -19.98
C GLN A 204 -7.03 -4.18 -20.47
N PHE A 205 -8.18 -3.75 -19.92
CA PHE A 205 -8.74 -2.42 -20.19
C PHE A 205 -7.96 -1.31 -19.48
N PHE A 206 -7.00 -1.64 -18.61
CA PHE A 206 -6.12 -0.67 -17.96
C PHE A 206 -4.86 -0.48 -18.81
N SER A 207 -4.95 0.32 -19.85
CA SER A 207 -3.81 0.55 -20.71
C SER A 207 -2.72 1.33 -19.97
N PRO A 208 -1.45 0.87 -20.03
CA PRO A 208 -0.32 1.69 -19.59
C PRO A 208 -0.23 3.03 -20.34
N ASN A 209 -0.78 3.09 -21.55
CA ASN A 209 -0.78 4.30 -22.38
C ASN A 209 -1.77 5.38 -21.91
N ASP A 210 -2.81 5.02 -21.16
CA ASP A 210 -3.76 6.00 -20.62
C ASP A 210 -3.13 6.85 -19.51
N ILE A 211 -1.99 6.42 -18.97
CA ILE A 211 -1.25 7.09 -17.89
C ILE A 211 -0.13 7.98 -18.44
N PHE A 212 0.36 7.73 -19.66
CA PHE A 212 1.47 8.46 -20.27
C PHE A 212 1.05 9.60 -21.21
N ASN A 213 -0.26 9.85 -21.37
CA ASN A 213 -0.79 10.94 -22.20
C ASN A 213 -1.21 12.18 -21.38
N LEU A 214 -0.56 12.38 -20.21
CA LEU A 214 -0.65 13.64 -19.45
C LEU A 214 0.64 14.42 -19.55
#